data_6dfc0c6e99fb50c7fce6bd4a39d2c097
#
_entry.id   6dfc0c6e99fb50c7fce6bd4a39d2c097
#
_cell.length_a   1.000
_cell.length_b   1.000
_cell.length_c   1.000
_cell.angle_alpha   90.00
_cell.angle_beta   90.00
_cell.angle_gamma   90.00
#
_symmetry.space_group_name_H-M   'P 1'
#
loop_
_entity.id
_entity.type
_entity.pdbx_description
1 polymer ?
#
loop_
_entity_poly.entity_id
_entity_poly.type
_entity_poly.pdbx_seq_one_letter_code
_entity_poly.pdbx_strand_id
1 'polypeptide(L)'
;LVLAMTMPVTAQPAPVDTAGKPVLRAVQVPGGIKLDGQLDEEVYQANLPTATAFIQSEPYPGQPGTEKTEAWVFFDDKNLYFCFRLWDSHPERMIINEMRHDASQDIFQNENISIIIDTFHDQRSGYYFMTNPLGARRDVQFQSEQQNNSEWNPVWNPKAQRFDGGWTAEVAIPFKSIRYPA
;
A
#
# COMPACT_ATOMS: atom_id res chain seq x y z
N LEU A 1 45.99 4.29 0.11
CA LEU A 1 44.63 4.85 0.28
C LEU A 1 43.80 4.39 -0.92
N VAL A 2 42.99 3.36 -0.75
CA VAL A 2 42.09 2.85 -1.79
C VAL A 2 40.76 3.59 -1.66
N LEU A 3 40.43 4.47 -2.57
CA LEU A 3 39.19 5.19 -2.65
C LEU A 3 38.15 4.24 -3.32
N ALA A 4 37.27 3.63 -2.52
CA ALA A 4 36.16 2.86 -3.06
C ALA A 4 35.09 3.85 -3.59
N MET A 5 34.98 4.01 -4.90
CA MET A 5 33.86 4.68 -5.53
C MET A 5 32.62 3.78 -5.41
N THR A 6 31.70 4.13 -4.53
CA THR A 6 30.36 3.56 -4.55
C THR A 6 29.61 4.14 -5.73
N MET A 7 29.39 3.33 -6.76
CA MET A 7 28.48 3.69 -7.84
C MET A 7 27.05 3.81 -7.29
N PRO A 8 26.29 4.84 -7.66
CA PRO A 8 24.87 4.87 -7.29
C PRO A 8 24.17 3.68 -7.94
N VAL A 9 23.47 2.89 -7.13
CA VAL A 9 22.57 1.85 -7.64
C VAL A 9 21.45 2.60 -8.37
N THR A 10 21.50 2.60 -9.68
CA THR A 10 20.38 3.08 -10.49
C THR A 10 19.22 2.12 -10.28
N ALA A 11 18.15 2.60 -9.69
CA ALA A 11 16.91 1.85 -9.57
C ALA A 11 16.49 1.36 -10.98
N GLN A 12 16.35 0.06 -11.15
CA GLN A 12 15.80 -0.47 -12.39
C GLN A 12 14.36 0.04 -12.55
N PRO A 13 13.98 0.52 -13.74
CA PRO A 13 12.59 0.90 -13.97
C PRO A 13 11.69 -0.30 -13.73
N ALA A 14 10.54 -0.05 -13.08
CA ALA A 14 9.54 -1.08 -12.85
C ALA A 14 9.15 -1.74 -14.19
N PRO A 15 8.96 -3.06 -14.23
CA PRO A 15 8.45 -3.72 -15.42
C PRO A 15 7.10 -3.09 -15.81
N VAL A 16 6.84 -2.99 -17.11
CA VAL A 16 5.60 -2.45 -17.65
C VAL A 16 4.87 -3.52 -18.47
N ASP A 17 3.55 -3.41 -18.53
CA ASP A 17 2.73 -4.24 -19.41
C ASP A 17 2.83 -3.78 -20.86
N THR A 18 2.06 -4.43 -21.74
CA THR A 18 2.01 -4.10 -23.18
C THR A 18 1.42 -2.72 -23.47
N ALA A 19 0.73 -2.10 -22.50
CA ALA A 19 0.18 -0.75 -22.58
C ALA A 19 1.11 0.31 -21.90
N GLY A 20 2.28 -0.11 -21.43
CA GLY A 20 3.25 0.77 -20.76
C GLY A 20 2.91 1.09 -19.30
N LYS A 21 1.95 0.38 -18.69
CA LYS A 21 1.60 0.55 -17.28
C LYS A 21 2.56 -0.21 -16.37
N PRO A 22 2.96 0.35 -15.23
CA PRO A 22 3.79 -0.35 -14.25
C PRO A 22 3.14 -1.65 -13.80
N VAL A 23 3.94 -2.72 -13.72
CA VAL A 23 3.51 -4.05 -13.26
C VAL A 23 4.24 -4.40 -11.99
N LEU A 24 3.50 -4.64 -10.92
CA LEU A 24 4.00 -5.25 -9.69
C LEU A 24 3.43 -6.68 -9.60
N ARG A 25 4.31 -7.67 -9.50
CA ARG A 25 3.89 -9.06 -9.36
C ARG A 25 3.73 -9.40 -7.88
N ALA A 26 2.57 -9.93 -7.52
CA ALA A 26 2.35 -10.50 -6.21
C ALA A 26 3.20 -11.78 -6.04
N VAL A 27 3.77 -11.94 -4.86
CA VAL A 27 4.61 -13.10 -4.51
C VAL A 27 3.87 -13.99 -3.52
N GLN A 28 3.85 -15.29 -3.79
CA GLN A 28 3.27 -16.26 -2.86
C GLN A 28 4.17 -16.43 -1.64
N VAL A 29 3.58 -16.32 -0.45
CA VAL A 29 4.27 -16.51 0.84
C VAL A 29 3.56 -17.63 1.60
N PRO A 30 4.03 -18.88 1.48
CA PRO A 30 3.44 -19.99 2.22
C PRO A 30 3.54 -19.74 3.73
N GLY A 31 2.40 -19.75 4.42
CA GLY A 31 2.33 -19.42 5.86
C GLY A 31 1.96 -17.98 6.17
N GLY A 32 1.88 -17.12 5.15
CA GLY A 32 1.44 -15.73 5.29
C GLY A 32 2.50 -14.77 5.84
N ILE A 33 2.06 -13.55 6.12
CA ILE A 33 2.84 -12.48 6.75
C ILE A 33 2.41 -12.35 8.21
N LYS A 34 3.34 -12.18 9.11
CA LYS A 34 3.06 -11.84 10.51
C LYS A 34 2.66 -10.38 10.58
N LEU A 35 1.40 -10.13 10.82
CA LEU A 35 0.85 -8.77 10.87
C LEU A 35 1.15 -8.11 12.22
N ASP A 36 2.24 -7.40 12.31
CA ASP A 36 2.58 -6.60 13.50
C ASP A 36 2.96 -5.15 13.17
N GLY A 37 3.03 -4.82 11.88
CA GLY A 37 3.39 -3.51 11.37
C GLY A 37 4.90 -3.32 11.22
N GLN A 38 5.71 -4.36 11.46
CA GLN A 38 7.15 -4.33 11.28
C GLN A 38 7.51 -5.10 10.01
N LEU A 39 8.33 -4.52 9.16
CA LEU A 39 8.80 -5.16 7.95
C LEU A 39 10.19 -5.76 8.22
N ASP A 40 10.27 -6.69 9.17
CA ASP A 40 11.54 -7.30 9.63
C ASP A 40 11.71 -8.76 9.20
N GLU A 41 10.69 -9.40 8.61
CA GLU A 41 10.80 -10.76 8.10
C GLU A 41 11.76 -10.87 6.92
N GLU A 42 12.32 -12.04 6.74
CA GLU A 42 13.26 -12.36 5.64
C GLU A 42 12.69 -12.02 4.25
N VAL A 43 11.36 -12.09 4.08
CA VAL A 43 10.71 -11.79 2.80
C VAL A 43 10.97 -10.35 2.36
N TYR A 44 11.11 -9.39 3.27
CA TYR A 44 11.41 -7.99 2.95
C TYR A 44 12.90 -7.75 2.68
N GLN A 45 13.76 -8.70 3.03
CA GLN A 45 15.20 -8.65 2.77
C GLN A 45 15.56 -9.30 1.42
N ALA A 46 14.64 -10.08 0.86
CA ALA A 46 14.83 -10.75 -0.42
C ALA A 46 14.73 -9.74 -1.59
N ASN A 47 15.41 -10.06 -2.69
CA ASN A 47 15.29 -9.27 -3.92
C ASN A 47 13.97 -9.59 -4.65
N LEU A 48 12.87 -9.12 -4.11
CA LEU A 48 11.52 -9.35 -4.61
C LEU A 48 11.00 -8.16 -5.43
N PRO A 49 9.98 -8.38 -6.27
CA PRO A 49 9.28 -7.29 -6.95
C PRO A 49 8.79 -6.24 -5.94
N THR A 50 9.26 -5.01 -6.08
CA THR A 50 8.95 -3.89 -5.19
C THR A 50 8.56 -2.69 -6.03
N ALA A 51 7.43 -2.08 -5.71
CA ALA A 51 7.06 -0.80 -6.31
C ALA A 51 7.77 0.34 -5.57
N THR A 52 8.52 1.15 -6.31
CA THR A 52 9.28 2.29 -5.77
C THR A 52 9.08 3.57 -6.58
N ALA A 53 8.55 3.45 -7.79
CA ALA A 53 8.38 4.57 -8.73
C ALA A 53 6.98 5.19 -8.56
N PHE A 54 6.71 5.77 -7.40
CA PHE A 54 5.47 6.50 -7.16
C PHE A 54 5.53 7.88 -7.82
N ILE A 55 4.40 8.32 -8.35
CA ILE A 55 4.24 9.62 -9.00
C ILE A 55 3.19 10.44 -8.25
N GLN A 56 3.35 11.75 -8.31
CA GLN A 56 2.39 12.68 -7.73
C GLN A 56 1.10 12.73 -8.55
N SER A 57 -0.06 12.75 -7.87
CA SER A 57 -1.34 13.18 -8.45
C SER A 57 -1.52 14.69 -8.31
N GLU A 58 -1.05 15.26 -7.21
CA GLU A 58 -1.07 16.68 -6.85
C GLU A 58 0.21 17.00 -6.07
N PRO A 59 0.69 18.23 -6.03
CA PRO A 59 0.31 19.38 -6.86
C PRO A 59 0.88 19.34 -8.28
N TYR A 60 1.78 18.40 -8.58
CA TYR A 60 2.47 18.29 -9.88
C TYR A 60 2.23 16.91 -10.52
N PRO A 61 1.09 16.70 -11.18
CA PRO A 61 0.72 15.39 -11.73
C PRO A 61 1.80 14.80 -12.63
N GLY A 62 2.12 13.51 -12.39
CA GLY A 62 3.12 12.77 -13.18
C GLY A 62 4.59 13.01 -12.78
N GLN A 63 4.87 13.96 -11.89
CA GLN A 63 6.22 14.10 -11.35
C GLN A 63 6.52 12.99 -10.34
N PRO A 64 7.80 12.63 -10.11
CA PRO A 64 8.16 11.67 -9.07
C PRO A 64 7.61 12.08 -7.71
N GLY A 65 7.25 11.09 -6.89
CA GLY A 65 6.92 11.31 -5.49
C GLY A 65 8.04 12.07 -4.75
N THR A 66 7.66 12.96 -3.86
CA THR A 66 8.62 13.77 -3.08
C THR A 66 9.34 12.95 -2.02
N GLU A 67 8.65 11.92 -1.50
CA GLU A 67 9.18 11.06 -0.46
C GLU A 67 9.31 9.62 -0.96
N LYS A 68 10.30 8.91 -0.43
CA LYS A 68 10.54 7.52 -0.80
C LYS A 68 9.43 6.63 -0.27
N THR A 69 8.87 5.81 -1.14
CA THR A 69 7.89 4.77 -0.78
C THR A 69 8.30 3.46 -1.42
N GLU A 70 8.21 2.39 -0.66
CA GLU A 70 8.34 1.02 -1.14
C GLU A 70 7.03 0.28 -0.85
N ALA A 71 6.57 -0.52 -1.83
CA ALA A 71 5.39 -1.35 -1.66
C ALA A 71 5.61 -2.74 -2.23
N TRP A 72 5.08 -3.74 -1.54
CA TRP A 72 5.07 -5.15 -1.91
C TRP A 72 3.65 -5.68 -1.91
N VAL A 73 3.41 -6.66 -2.75
CA VAL A 73 2.16 -7.41 -2.75
C VAL A 73 2.48 -8.89 -2.57
N PHE A 74 1.89 -9.48 -1.55
CA PHE A 74 2.03 -10.90 -1.25
C PHE A 74 0.66 -11.58 -1.19
N PHE A 75 0.65 -12.89 -1.26
CA PHE A 75 -0.56 -13.67 -1.04
C PHE A 75 -0.24 -15.05 -0.45
N ASP A 76 -1.20 -15.59 0.27
CA ASP A 76 -1.26 -16.99 0.68
C ASP A 76 -2.58 -17.63 0.21
N ASP A 77 -2.96 -18.76 0.75
CA ASP A 77 -4.20 -19.45 0.38
C ASP A 77 -5.48 -18.73 0.86
N LYS A 78 -5.35 -17.73 1.73
CA LYS A 78 -6.50 -17.08 2.39
C LYS A 78 -6.53 -15.57 2.19
N ASN A 79 -5.38 -14.94 2.05
CA ASN A 79 -5.25 -13.50 2.12
C ASN A 79 -4.41 -12.94 0.96
N LEU A 80 -4.75 -11.73 0.58
CA LEU A 80 -3.91 -10.82 -0.18
C LEU A 80 -3.30 -9.81 0.81
N TYR A 81 -1.99 -9.57 0.70
CA TYR A 81 -1.26 -8.67 1.58
C TYR A 81 -0.70 -7.51 0.77
N PHE A 82 -0.86 -6.30 1.31
CA PHE A 82 -0.19 -5.10 0.82
C PHE A 82 0.69 -4.57 1.94
N CYS A 83 1.97 -4.43 1.67
CA CYS A 83 2.96 -4.01 2.66
C CYS A 83 3.68 -2.77 2.14
N PHE A 84 3.87 -1.79 3.02
CA PHE A 84 4.40 -0.49 2.66
C PHE A 84 5.48 -0.05 3.64
N ARG A 85 6.53 0.58 3.12
CA ARG A 85 7.48 1.36 3.89
C ARG A 85 7.52 2.76 3.29
N LEU A 86 7.17 3.73 4.10
CA LEU A 86 7.01 5.11 3.71
C LEU A 86 7.97 5.97 4.52
N TRP A 87 8.83 6.70 3.85
CA TRP A 87 9.71 7.67 4.49
C TRP A 87 9.08 9.05 4.42
N ASP A 88 9.47 9.89 5.36
CA ASP A 88 9.10 11.30 5.43
C ASP A 88 10.32 12.07 5.91
N SER A 89 10.73 13.06 5.14
CA SER A 89 11.85 13.94 5.49
C SER A 89 11.53 14.87 6.67
N HIS A 90 10.24 15.01 7.02
CA HIS A 90 9.74 15.83 8.12
C HIS A 90 8.73 15.08 9.00
N PRO A 91 9.11 13.95 9.61
CA PRO A 91 8.16 13.07 10.33
C PRO A 91 7.49 13.76 11.54
N GLU A 92 8.06 14.86 12.02
CA GLU A 92 7.47 15.71 13.06
C GLU A 92 6.25 16.50 12.59
N ARG A 93 6.03 16.60 11.27
CA ARG A 93 4.89 17.31 10.66
C ARG A 93 3.74 16.41 10.27
N MET A 94 3.91 15.10 10.38
CA MET A 94 2.85 14.14 10.07
C MET A 94 1.59 14.42 10.88
N ILE A 95 0.45 14.57 10.22
CA ILE A 95 -0.85 14.65 10.87
C ILE A 95 -1.36 13.22 11.05
N ILE A 96 -1.41 12.76 12.30
CA ILE A 96 -1.78 11.39 12.69
C ILE A 96 -2.63 11.41 13.96
N ASN A 97 -3.86 11.85 13.86
CA ASN A 97 -4.76 12.04 14.99
C ASN A 97 -6.08 11.26 14.89
N GLU A 98 -6.32 10.51 13.81
CA GLU A 98 -7.50 9.69 13.65
C GLU A 98 -7.20 8.22 13.98
N MET A 99 -8.03 7.59 14.81
CA MET A 99 -7.93 6.18 15.21
C MET A 99 -9.22 5.39 14.98
N ARG A 100 -10.32 6.07 14.66
CA ARG A 100 -11.63 5.42 14.52
C ARG A 100 -11.74 4.63 13.23
N HIS A 101 -12.60 3.62 13.25
CA HIS A 101 -13.08 2.97 12.04
C HIS A 101 -14.14 3.87 11.38
N ASP A 102 -14.10 3.98 10.06
CA ASP A 102 -15.04 4.76 9.24
C ASP A 102 -15.16 6.25 9.61
N ALA A 103 -14.12 6.83 10.19
CA ALA A 103 -14.03 8.27 10.36
C ALA A 103 -14.03 8.97 8.99
N SER A 104 -15.20 9.48 8.58
CA SER A 104 -15.53 9.73 7.19
C SER A 104 -14.66 10.78 6.49
N GLN A 105 -14.30 11.87 7.17
CA GLN A 105 -13.51 12.96 6.57
C GLN A 105 -12.13 13.09 7.22
N ASP A 106 -12.02 12.77 8.49
CA ASP A 106 -10.83 13.07 9.27
C ASP A 106 -9.62 12.23 8.84
N ILE A 107 -9.84 10.97 8.41
CA ILE A 107 -8.75 10.09 7.97
C ILE A 107 -8.06 10.62 6.70
N PHE A 108 -8.77 11.36 5.83
CA PHE A 108 -8.18 11.97 4.63
C PHE A 108 -7.25 13.15 4.95
N GLN A 109 -7.39 13.72 6.14
CA GLN A 109 -6.52 14.80 6.62
C GLN A 109 -5.27 14.26 7.31
N ASN A 110 -5.21 12.94 7.52
CA ASN A 110 -4.07 12.27 8.13
C ASN A 110 -3.09 11.78 7.07
N GLU A 111 -1.85 11.54 7.49
CA GLU A 111 -0.95 10.65 6.76
C GLU A 111 -1.63 9.31 6.54
N ASN A 112 -1.73 8.85 5.32
CA ASN A 112 -2.48 7.63 5.00
C ASN A 112 -1.98 6.92 3.75
N ILE A 113 -2.35 5.65 3.61
CA ILE A 113 -2.27 4.89 2.37
C ILE A 113 -3.66 4.44 1.96
N SER A 114 -3.87 4.38 0.67
CA SER A 114 -5.10 3.88 0.05
C SER A 114 -4.81 2.78 -0.95
N ILE A 115 -5.61 1.73 -0.91
CA ILE A 115 -5.55 0.59 -1.81
C ILE A 115 -6.88 0.49 -2.53
N ILE A 116 -6.84 0.47 -3.85
CA ILE A 116 -8.02 0.22 -4.69
C ILE A 116 -7.81 -1.10 -5.42
N ILE A 117 -8.78 -2.00 -5.32
CA ILE A 117 -8.74 -3.31 -5.97
C ILE A 117 -9.92 -3.42 -6.92
N ASP A 118 -9.63 -3.48 -8.22
CA ASP A 118 -10.60 -3.84 -9.26
C ASP A 118 -10.46 -5.34 -9.53
N THR A 119 -11.33 -6.13 -8.90
CA THR A 119 -11.27 -7.60 -8.98
C THR A 119 -11.87 -8.16 -10.26
N PHE A 120 -12.71 -7.41 -10.95
CA PHE A 120 -13.36 -7.82 -12.20
C PHE A 120 -12.67 -7.24 -13.42
N HIS A 121 -11.68 -6.38 -13.22
CA HIS A 121 -10.95 -5.67 -14.28
C HIS A 121 -11.90 -4.89 -15.23
N ASP A 122 -12.97 -4.34 -14.65
CA ASP A 122 -14.01 -3.61 -15.37
C ASP A 122 -13.86 -2.09 -15.31
N GLN A 123 -12.95 -1.58 -14.47
CA GLN A 123 -12.67 -0.16 -14.21
C GLN A 123 -13.91 0.62 -13.71
N ARG A 124 -14.87 -0.07 -13.14
CA ARG A 124 -16.18 0.49 -12.73
C ARG A 124 -16.56 0.08 -11.31
N SER A 125 -16.27 -1.16 -10.96
CA SER A 125 -16.52 -1.71 -9.63
C SER A 125 -15.21 -2.03 -8.92
N GLY A 126 -15.23 -2.07 -7.60
CA GLY A 126 -14.02 -2.38 -6.84
C GLY A 126 -14.15 -2.14 -5.34
N TYR A 127 -13.04 -2.28 -4.68
CA TYR A 127 -12.93 -2.18 -3.23
C TYR A 127 -11.84 -1.18 -2.86
N TYR A 128 -12.17 -0.30 -1.93
CA TYR A 128 -11.25 0.71 -1.41
C TYR A 128 -10.96 0.40 0.06
N PHE A 129 -9.69 0.45 0.42
CA PHE A 129 -9.20 0.29 1.77
C PHE A 129 -8.21 1.41 2.07
N MET A 130 -8.36 2.05 3.21
CA MET A 130 -7.47 3.11 3.68
C MET A 130 -7.07 2.86 5.13
N THR A 131 -5.81 3.10 5.43
CA THR A 131 -5.30 3.09 6.80
C THR A 131 -4.25 4.18 6.99
N ASN A 132 -3.95 4.48 8.25
CA ASN A 132 -2.98 5.50 8.67
C ASN A 132 -1.96 4.92 9.66
N PRO A 133 -0.94 5.69 10.11
CA PRO A 133 0.06 5.22 11.07
C PRO A 133 -0.47 4.78 12.44
N LEU A 134 -1.72 5.10 12.79
CA LEU A 134 -2.39 4.66 14.02
C LEU A 134 -3.28 3.43 13.81
N GLY A 135 -3.38 2.91 12.57
CA GLY A 135 -4.21 1.76 12.24
C GLY A 135 -5.70 2.09 12.14
N ALA A 136 -6.08 3.36 11.98
CA ALA A 136 -7.44 3.72 11.60
C ALA A 136 -7.81 3.04 10.28
N ARG A 137 -9.09 2.74 10.08
CA ARG A 137 -9.58 2.02 8.91
C ARG A 137 -10.73 2.75 8.25
N ARG A 138 -10.71 2.74 6.94
CA ARG A 138 -11.86 3.11 6.12
C ARG A 138 -11.96 2.15 4.95
N ASP A 139 -13.14 1.66 4.70
CA ASP A 139 -13.42 0.79 3.57
C ASP A 139 -14.68 1.24 2.83
N VAL A 140 -14.67 1.07 1.52
CA VAL A 140 -15.79 1.40 0.64
C VAL A 140 -15.87 0.37 -0.48
N GLN A 141 -17.07 -0.08 -0.80
CA GLN A 141 -17.33 -0.86 -2.00
C GLN A 141 -17.87 0.06 -3.10
N PHE A 142 -17.18 0.11 -4.23
CA PHE A 142 -17.70 0.73 -5.45
C PHE A 142 -18.51 -0.30 -6.23
N GLN A 143 -19.76 0.02 -6.49
CA GLN A 143 -20.66 -0.83 -7.30
C GLN A 143 -20.75 -0.35 -8.75
N SER A 144 -20.49 0.94 -8.96
CA SER A 144 -20.35 1.60 -10.26
C SER A 144 -19.65 2.96 -10.05
N GLU A 145 -19.39 3.68 -11.14
CA GLU A 145 -18.80 5.03 -11.09
C GLU A 145 -19.58 6.04 -10.21
N GLN A 146 -20.88 5.81 -10.02
CA GLN A 146 -21.76 6.73 -9.30
C GLN A 146 -22.34 6.15 -8.00
N GLN A 147 -22.10 4.87 -7.73
CA GLN A 147 -22.65 4.18 -6.57
C GLN A 147 -21.52 3.62 -5.71
N ASN A 148 -21.37 4.18 -4.54
CA ASN A 148 -20.51 3.64 -3.50
C ASN A 148 -21.33 3.20 -2.30
N ASN A 149 -20.85 2.16 -1.62
CA ASN A 149 -21.40 1.66 -0.38
C ASN A 149 -20.35 1.88 0.73
N SER A 150 -20.47 2.97 1.45
CA SER A 150 -19.60 3.31 2.59
C SER A 150 -20.00 2.58 3.88
N GLU A 151 -21.15 1.89 3.90
CA GLU A 151 -21.57 1.04 5.00
C GLU A 151 -21.09 -0.41 4.84
N TRP A 152 -20.40 -0.70 3.73
CA TRP A 152 -19.77 -2.00 3.52
C TRP A 152 -18.62 -2.16 4.52
N ASN A 153 -18.73 -3.16 5.38
CA ASN A 153 -17.82 -3.39 6.49
C ASN A 153 -17.22 -4.80 6.40
N PRO A 154 -16.16 -4.98 5.63
CA PRO A 154 -15.50 -6.26 5.43
C PRO A 154 -14.56 -6.60 6.59
N VAL A 155 -14.22 -7.87 6.70
CA VAL A 155 -13.11 -8.28 7.54
C VAL A 155 -11.80 -8.04 6.80
N TRP A 156 -10.97 -7.15 7.33
CA TRP A 156 -9.59 -6.92 6.90
C TRP A 156 -8.77 -6.39 8.08
N ASN A 157 -7.45 -6.49 7.99
CA ASN A 157 -6.60 -6.21 9.13
C ASN A 157 -5.37 -5.38 8.73
N PRO A 158 -5.34 -4.08 9.00
CA PRO A 158 -4.14 -3.28 8.91
C PRO A 158 -3.36 -3.34 10.22
N LYS A 159 -2.05 -3.33 10.10
CA LYS A 159 -1.11 -3.04 11.17
C LYS A 159 -0.12 -1.99 10.68
N ALA A 160 0.15 -1.02 11.52
CA ALA A 160 1.09 0.04 11.19
C ALA A 160 2.00 0.32 12.36
N GLN A 161 3.22 0.74 12.07
CA GLN A 161 4.21 1.15 13.06
C GLN A 161 5.01 2.34 12.56
N ARG A 162 5.31 3.27 13.45
CA ARG A 162 6.21 4.37 13.16
C ARG A 162 7.66 3.97 13.43
N PHE A 163 8.56 4.49 12.61
CA PHE A 163 10.00 4.42 12.85
C PHE A 163 10.61 5.84 12.72
N ASP A 164 11.88 5.98 13.04
CA ASP A 164 12.57 7.25 12.87
C ASP A 164 12.71 7.57 11.35
N GLY A 165 12.00 8.60 10.91
CA GLY A 165 11.95 9.01 9.51
C GLY A 165 10.81 8.44 8.69
N GLY A 166 9.74 7.86 9.30
CA GLY A 166 8.60 7.38 8.54
C GLY A 166 7.68 6.41 9.27
N TRP A 167 7.01 5.58 8.50
CA TRP A 167 6.14 4.53 9.01
C TRP A 167 6.03 3.34 8.06
N THR A 168 5.56 2.24 8.58
CA THR A 168 5.30 1.00 7.87
C THR A 168 3.86 0.61 8.01
N ALA A 169 3.33 -0.12 7.04
CA ALA A 169 2.01 -0.72 7.12
C ALA A 169 2.00 -2.11 6.49
N GLU A 170 1.29 -3.02 7.12
CA GLU A 170 0.94 -4.33 6.62
C GLU A 170 -0.57 -4.47 6.62
N VAL A 171 -1.14 -4.76 5.48
CA VAL A 171 -2.59 -4.85 5.27
C VAL A 171 -2.92 -6.23 4.75
N ALA A 172 -3.68 -7.02 5.53
CA ALA A 172 -4.21 -8.29 5.08
C ALA A 172 -5.68 -8.17 4.72
N ILE A 173 -6.01 -8.55 3.49
CA ILE A 173 -7.36 -8.59 2.95
C ILE A 173 -7.71 -10.05 2.65
N PRO A 174 -8.57 -10.70 3.46
CA PRO A 174 -8.99 -12.06 3.16
C PRO A 174 -9.73 -12.15 1.83
N PHE A 175 -9.44 -13.14 1.00
CA PHE A 175 -10.13 -13.35 -0.27
C PHE A 175 -11.64 -13.47 -0.11
N LYS A 176 -12.12 -14.01 1.00
CA LYS A 176 -13.56 -14.07 1.33
C LYS A 176 -14.22 -12.71 1.54
N SER A 177 -13.45 -11.64 1.77
CA SER A 177 -13.96 -10.27 1.97
C SER A 177 -14.22 -9.53 0.66
N ILE A 178 -13.71 -10.02 -0.45
CA ILE A 178 -13.86 -9.44 -1.79
C ILE A 178 -14.43 -10.47 -2.75
N ARG A 179 -15.14 -10.00 -3.78
CA ARG A 179 -15.65 -10.87 -4.86
C ARG A 179 -14.74 -10.74 -6.06
N TYR A 180 -14.46 -11.85 -6.71
CA TYR A 180 -13.66 -11.92 -7.93
C TYR A 180 -14.18 -13.04 -8.83
N PRO A 181 -13.87 -13.03 -10.12
CA PRO A 181 -14.27 -14.11 -11.05
C PRO A 181 -13.69 -15.47 -10.60
N ALA A 182 -14.45 -16.55 -10.83
CA ALA A 182 -14.02 -17.92 -10.56
C ALA A 182 -13.00 -18.41 -11.60
#